data_2ac49444ed5744b8105a0d97b0b79022
#
_entry.id   2ac49444ed5744b8105a0d97b0b79022
#
_cell.length_a   1.000
_cell.length_b   1.000
_cell.length_c   1.000
_cell.angle_alpha   90.00
_cell.angle_beta   90.00
_cell.angle_gamma   90.00
#
_symmetry.space_group_name_H-M   'P 1'
#
loop_
_entity.id
_entity.type
_entity.pdbx_description
1 polymer ?
#
loop_
_entity_poly.entity_id
_entity_poly.type
_entity_poly.pdbx_seq_one_letter_code
_entity_poly.pdbx_strand_id
1 'polypeptide(L)'
;MSFRYTKRSLNEVLTEEIIMKKVIDTYKSKKISKYRMVRIPFLLLILFAIKGCTPTVKDPTDREMINHFNHHKTDFEMIRQIMAEDTISAFDYPPVLLDGKYKNAKDSIYFNQLSIDKKRKLDSLLQNIQCSGIFVRSNDEITFNYYSYGGIGWGVDKNFIYTKRNFNETSDVEVCPAETDMSEKRYNSMKNCHLVKKLGNHWYIELNYDR
;
A
#
# COMPACT_ATOMS: atom_id res chain seq x y z
N MET A 1 7.67 2.72 12.49
CA MET A 1 7.36 2.15 11.14
C MET A 1 6.66 0.82 11.34
N SER A 2 5.46 0.66 10.86
CA SER A 2 4.68 -0.55 11.02
C SER A 2 4.34 -1.12 9.67
N PHE A 3 4.99 -2.23 9.31
CA PHE A 3 4.66 -3.00 8.13
C PHE A 3 3.33 -3.72 8.33
N ARG A 4 2.35 -3.44 7.49
CA ARG A 4 1.12 -4.23 7.41
C ARG A 4 1.45 -5.55 6.72
N TYR A 5 1.79 -6.59 7.49
CA TYR A 5 1.69 -7.95 6.97
C TYR A 5 0.22 -8.30 6.85
N THR A 6 -0.28 -8.40 5.64
CA THR A 6 -1.57 -9.05 5.43
C THR A 6 -1.42 -10.51 5.86
N LYS A 7 -2.18 -10.93 6.86
CA LYS A 7 -2.28 -12.32 7.38
C LYS A 7 -2.53 -13.40 6.29
N ARG A 8 -2.79 -12.98 5.04
CA ARG A 8 -2.98 -13.86 3.88
C ARG A 8 -1.77 -14.73 3.56
N SER A 9 -0.55 -14.24 3.69
CA SER A 9 0.62 -15.00 3.24
C SER A 9 0.92 -16.23 4.12
N LEU A 10 0.73 -16.15 5.44
CA LEU A 10 1.05 -17.28 6.34
C LEU A 10 0.01 -18.41 6.25
N ASN A 11 -1.27 -18.07 6.16
CA ASN A 11 -2.32 -19.08 6.02
C ASN A 11 -2.32 -19.71 4.62
N GLU A 12 -1.97 -18.97 3.57
CA GLU A 12 -1.84 -19.52 2.23
C GLU A 12 -0.64 -20.48 2.13
N VAL A 13 0.50 -20.14 2.71
CA VAL A 13 1.70 -21.02 2.75
C VAL A 13 1.43 -22.28 3.56
N LEU A 14 0.79 -22.19 4.73
CA LEU A 14 0.39 -23.36 5.54
C LEU A 14 -0.63 -24.25 4.83
N THR A 15 -1.56 -23.65 4.07
CA THR A 15 -2.56 -24.42 3.31
C THR A 15 -1.90 -25.16 2.13
N GLU A 16 -0.94 -24.54 1.47
CA GLU A 16 -0.16 -25.18 0.39
C GLU A 16 0.71 -26.34 0.89
N GLU A 17 1.37 -26.21 2.06
CA GLU A 17 2.13 -27.31 2.65
C GLU A 17 1.24 -28.49 3.06
N ILE A 18 0.08 -28.24 3.62
CA ILE A 18 -0.88 -29.28 4.00
C ILE A 18 -1.43 -30.01 2.78
N ILE A 19 -1.74 -29.26 1.69
CA ILE A 19 -2.21 -29.84 0.42
C ILE A 19 -1.10 -30.70 -0.23
N MET A 20 0.14 -30.19 -0.26
CA MET A 20 1.28 -30.93 -0.80
C MET A 20 1.54 -32.21 -0.02
N LYS A 21 1.48 -32.16 1.31
CA LYS A 21 1.68 -33.35 2.15
C LYS A 21 0.57 -34.39 1.93
N LYS A 22 -0.69 -33.98 1.83
CA LYS A 22 -1.80 -34.88 1.49
C LYS A 22 -1.66 -35.51 0.09
N VAL A 23 -1.20 -34.76 -0.88
CA VAL A 23 -0.97 -35.28 -2.24
C VAL A 23 0.16 -36.30 -2.25
N ILE A 24 1.24 -36.07 -1.51
CA ILE A 24 2.38 -36.98 -1.41
C ILE A 24 1.99 -38.28 -0.67
N ASP A 25 1.21 -38.17 0.42
CA ASP A 25 0.76 -39.33 1.21
C ASP A 25 -0.27 -40.18 0.44
N THR A 26 -1.16 -39.55 -0.35
CA THR A 26 -2.09 -40.25 -1.22
C THR A 26 -1.35 -41.00 -2.35
N TYR A 27 -0.19 -40.50 -2.75
CA TYR A 27 0.65 -41.11 -3.78
C TYR A 27 1.38 -42.38 -3.29
N LYS A 28 1.76 -42.42 -2.04
CA LYS A 28 2.46 -43.57 -1.42
C LYS A 28 1.57 -44.78 -1.16
N SER A 29 0.23 -44.62 -1.14
CA SER A 29 -0.70 -45.64 -0.73
C SER A 29 -1.39 -46.44 -1.84
N LYS A 30 -1.24 -46.09 -3.12
CA LYS A 30 -1.93 -46.76 -4.23
C LYS A 30 -0.99 -47.22 -5.32
N LYS A 31 -0.92 -48.57 -5.55
CA LYS A 31 -0.31 -49.19 -6.74
C LYS A 31 -0.89 -48.58 -8.02
N ILE A 32 -0.07 -47.87 -8.77
CA ILE A 32 -0.49 -47.06 -9.92
C ILE A 32 -0.73 -47.93 -11.14
N SER A 33 -1.94 -47.93 -11.67
CA SER A 33 -2.30 -48.50 -12.98
C SER A 33 -1.67 -47.66 -14.10
N LYS A 34 -1.12 -48.33 -15.15
CA LYS A 34 -0.40 -47.75 -16.31
C LYS A 34 -1.09 -46.57 -17.01
N TYR A 35 -2.40 -46.37 -16.82
CA TYR A 35 -3.16 -45.29 -17.47
C TYR A 35 -3.15 -43.95 -16.73
N ARG A 36 -2.53 -43.86 -15.55
CA ARG A 36 -2.46 -42.59 -14.76
C ARG A 36 -1.21 -41.75 -15.02
N MET A 37 -0.22 -42.30 -15.76
CA MET A 37 1.06 -41.61 -15.97
C MET A 37 0.98 -40.35 -16.86
N VAL A 38 -0.07 -40.24 -17.70
CA VAL A 38 -0.24 -39.08 -18.62
C VAL A 38 -0.93 -37.88 -17.98
N ARG A 39 -1.71 -38.10 -16.91
CA ARG A 39 -2.46 -36.99 -16.26
C ARG A 39 -1.64 -36.15 -15.28
N ILE A 40 -0.57 -36.67 -14.77
CA ILE A 40 0.27 -35.98 -13.76
C ILE A 40 1.10 -34.86 -14.36
N PRO A 41 1.80 -35.02 -15.53
CA PRO A 41 2.53 -33.93 -16.13
C PRO A 41 1.59 -32.79 -16.57
N PHE A 42 0.34 -33.13 -16.96
CA PHE A 42 -0.65 -32.10 -17.34
C PHE A 42 -1.13 -31.29 -16.14
N LEU A 43 -1.31 -31.91 -14.98
CA LEU A 43 -1.68 -31.21 -13.72
C LEU A 43 -0.54 -30.35 -13.19
N LEU A 44 0.71 -30.83 -13.31
CA LEU A 44 1.92 -30.05 -13.00
C LEU A 44 2.07 -28.87 -13.96
N LEU A 45 1.79 -29.04 -15.24
CA LEU A 45 1.85 -27.97 -16.24
C LEU A 45 0.80 -26.87 -15.96
N ILE A 46 -0.40 -27.25 -15.53
CA ILE A 46 -1.44 -26.31 -15.11
C ILE A 46 -1.00 -25.55 -13.84
N LEU A 47 -0.40 -26.24 -12.86
CA LEU A 47 0.13 -25.58 -11.65
C LEU A 47 1.29 -24.64 -11.94
N PHE A 48 2.15 -24.94 -12.93
CA PHE A 48 3.19 -24.03 -13.40
C PHE A 48 2.62 -22.84 -14.19
N ALA A 49 1.57 -23.05 -14.98
CA ALA A 49 0.90 -21.97 -15.71
C ALA A 49 0.21 -20.97 -14.78
N ILE A 50 -0.34 -21.46 -13.66
CA ILE A 50 -0.96 -20.58 -12.64
C ILE A 50 0.10 -19.78 -11.87
N LYS A 51 1.29 -20.31 -11.64
CA LYS A 51 2.40 -19.57 -11.00
C LYS A 51 3.02 -18.48 -11.88
N GLY A 52 2.83 -18.56 -13.21
CA GLY A 52 3.35 -17.54 -14.16
C GLY A 52 2.51 -16.27 -14.24
N CYS A 53 1.34 -16.23 -13.63
CA CYS A 53 0.42 -15.08 -13.64
C CYS A 53 0.24 -14.43 -12.27
N THR A 54 1.29 -14.30 -11.45
CA THR A 54 1.25 -13.26 -10.43
C THR A 54 1.30 -11.93 -11.18
N PRO A 55 0.23 -11.10 -11.13
CA PRO A 55 0.33 -9.77 -11.68
C PRO A 55 1.52 -9.11 -10.95
N THR A 56 2.58 -8.83 -11.69
CA THR A 56 3.63 -7.94 -11.18
C THR A 56 2.92 -6.62 -10.94
N VAL A 57 2.61 -6.34 -9.67
CA VAL A 57 2.05 -5.05 -9.27
C VAL A 57 3.11 -4.03 -9.65
N LYS A 58 2.89 -3.40 -10.81
CA LYS A 58 3.84 -2.42 -11.33
C LYS A 58 3.80 -1.20 -10.43
N ASP A 59 4.96 -0.81 -9.94
CA ASP A 59 5.18 0.42 -9.21
C ASP A 59 4.71 1.62 -10.07
N PRO A 60 3.75 2.44 -9.62
CA PRO A 60 3.25 3.57 -10.40
C PRO A 60 4.38 4.58 -10.63
N THR A 61 4.52 5.03 -11.88
CA THR A 61 5.47 6.08 -12.24
C THR A 61 5.01 7.43 -11.69
N ASP A 62 5.93 8.38 -11.57
CA ASP A 62 5.59 9.75 -11.18
C ASP A 62 4.54 10.37 -12.12
N ARG A 63 4.65 10.10 -13.42
CA ARG A 63 3.70 10.57 -14.42
C ARG A 63 2.30 10.03 -14.20
N GLU A 64 2.19 8.74 -13.86
CA GLU A 64 0.90 8.11 -13.54
C GLU A 64 0.30 8.75 -12.28
N MET A 65 1.12 8.99 -11.25
CA MET A 65 0.68 9.66 -10.03
C MET A 65 0.26 11.12 -10.26
N ILE A 66 1.04 11.89 -11.03
CA ILE A 66 0.70 13.29 -11.39
C ILE A 66 -0.63 13.35 -12.13
N ASN A 67 -0.84 12.48 -13.11
CA ASN A 67 -2.09 12.39 -13.86
C ASN A 67 -3.26 12.01 -12.96
N HIS A 68 -3.06 11.03 -12.08
CA HIS A 68 -4.06 10.60 -11.11
C HIS A 68 -4.46 11.75 -10.17
N PHE A 69 -3.49 12.43 -9.59
CA PHE A 69 -3.74 13.60 -8.73
C PHE A 69 -4.54 14.69 -9.47
N ASN A 70 -4.13 15.04 -10.69
CA ASN A 70 -4.82 16.07 -11.45
C ASN A 70 -6.28 15.71 -11.77
N HIS A 71 -6.54 14.42 -12.04
CA HIS A 71 -7.90 13.93 -12.29
C HIS A 71 -8.80 13.98 -11.04
N HIS A 72 -8.23 13.73 -9.88
CA HIS A 72 -8.95 13.60 -8.61
C HIS A 72 -8.69 14.76 -7.64
N LYS A 73 -8.12 15.86 -8.11
CA LYS A 73 -7.70 16.99 -7.26
C LYS A 73 -8.81 17.49 -6.36
N THR A 74 -10.04 17.55 -6.86
CA THR A 74 -11.21 17.99 -6.08
C THR A 74 -11.49 17.04 -4.91
N ASP A 75 -11.36 15.73 -5.11
CA ASP A 75 -11.60 14.73 -4.08
C ASP A 75 -10.51 14.79 -2.99
N PHE A 76 -9.24 14.96 -3.39
CA PHE A 76 -8.13 15.21 -2.45
C PHE A 76 -8.38 16.45 -1.58
N GLU A 77 -8.79 17.56 -2.21
CA GLU A 77 -9.09 18.79 -1.49
C GLU A 77 -10.32 18.66 -0.57
N MET A 78 -11.35 17.91 -0.96
CA MET A 78 -12.49 17.63 -0.10
C MET A 78 -12.09 16.82 1.15
N ILE A 79 -11.26 15.79 1.00
CA ILE A 79 -10.76 15.02 2.15
C ILE A 79 -9.98 15.95 3.08
N ARG A 80 -9.08 16.77 2.52
CA ARG A 80 -8.30 17.75 3.28
C ARG A 80 -9.21 18.71 4.08
N GLN A 81 -10.26 19.22 3.46
CA GLN A 81 -11.21 20.11 4.12
C GLN A 81 -11.95 19.42 5.27
N ILE A 82 -12.45 18.19 5.05
CA ILE A 82 -13.12 17.40 6.10
C ILE A 82 -12.18 17.19 7.29
N MET A 83 -10.91 16.89 7.02
CA MET A 83 -9.92 16.67 8.09
C MET A 83 -9.48 17.96 8.79
N ALA A 84 -9.51 19.11 8.11
CA ALA A 84 -9.15 20.39 8.69
C ALA A 84 -10.24 21.00 9.59
N GLU A 85 -11.51 20.57 9.43
CA GLU A 85 -12.61 21.02 10.29
C GLU A 85 -12.47 20.54 11.74
N ASP A 86 -11.84 19.39 11.92
CA ASP A 86 -11.63 18.79 13.23
C ASP A 86 -10.16 19.02 13.63
N THR A 87 -9.91 19.48 14.86
CA THR A 87 -8.53 19.66 15.39
C THR A 87 -7.93 18.29 15.71
N ILE A 88 -7.61 17.53 14.66
CA ILE A 88 -7.12 16.16 14.74
C ILE A 88 -5.61 16.14 14.52
N SER A 89 -4.88 15.40 15.33
CA SER A 89 -3.45 15.17 15.15
C SER A 89 -3.09 13.72 15.41
N ALA A 90 -2.17 13.20 14.60
CA ALA A 90 -1.64 11.83 14.68
C ALA A 90 -2.72 10.75 14.60
N PHE A 91 -3.52 10.80 13.53
CA PHE A 91 -4.68 9.93 13.31
C PHE A 91 -4.60 9.18 11.98
N ASP A 92 -4.83 7.86 12.03
CA ASP A 92 -4.98 6.99 10.86
C ASP A 92 -6.46 6.83 10.49
N TYR A 93 -6.83 7.08 9.22
CA TYR A 93 -8.16 6.77 8.72
C TYR A 93 -8.07 5.91 7.43
N PRO A 94 -8.76 4.77 7.32
CA PRO A 94 -9.44 4.11 8.45
C PRO A 94 -8.45 3.67 9.53
N PRO A 95 -8.89 3.59 10.81
CA PRO A 95 -8.00 3.24 11.89
C PRO A 95 -7.49 1.80 11.74
N VAL A 96 -6.23 1.59 12.08
CA VAL A 96 -5.61 0.27 12.00
C VAL A 96 -6.06 -0.61 13.16
N LEU A 97 -6.60 -1.79 12.84
CA LEU A 97 -6.98 -2.79 13.82
C LEU A 97 -5.93 -3.93 13.86
N LEU A 98 -5.45 -4.25 15.06
CA LEU A 98 -4.62 -5.42 15.34
C LEU A 98 -5.40 -6.34 16.29
N ASP A 99 -5.66 -7.58 15.86
CA ASP A 99 -6.44 -8.55 16.61
C ASP A 99 -7.79 -8.01 17.10
N GLY A 100 -8.48 -7.22 16.26
CA GLY A 100 -9.77 -6.62 16.56
C GLY A 100 -9.74 -5.39 17.49
N LYS A 101 -8.55 -4.93 17.89
CA LYS A 101 -8.35 -3.74 18.72
C LYS A 101 -7.67 -2.64 17.91
N TYR A 102 -8.01 -1.40 18.21
CA TYR A 102 -7.31 -0.27 17.62
C TYR A 102 -5.82 -0.31 17.99
N LYS A 103 -4.96 -0.21 16.99
CA LYS A 103 -3.51 -0.16 17.17
C LYS A 103 -3.08 1.03 18.02
N ASN A 104 -3.78 2.16 17.85
CA ASN A 104 -3.54 3.39 18.57
C ASN A 104 -4.84 3.82 19.27
N ALA A 105 -4.79 4.06 20.57
CA ALA A 105 -5.96 4.49 21.35
C ALA A 105 -6.52 5.84 20.86
N LYS A 106 -5.67 6.75 20.36
CA LYS A 106 -6.09 8.03 19.79
C LYS A 106 -6.96 7.83 18.55
N ASP A 107 -6.62 6.87 17.68
CA ASP A 107 -7.39 6.57 16.46
C ASP A 107 -8.82 6.15 16.80
N SER A 108 -9.00 5.39 17.89
CA SER A 108 -10.32 5.02 18.41
C SER A 108 -11.14 6.26 18.80
N ILE A 109 -10.53 7.20 19.51
CA ILE A 109 -11.21 8.41 19.99
C ILE A 109 -11.68 9.25 18.81
N TYR A 110 -10.77 9.59 17.89
CA TYR A 110 -11.09 10.43 16.73
C TYR A 110 -12.04 9.73 15.77
N PHE A 111 -11.85 8.44 15.50
CA PHE A 111 -12.77 7.69 14.66
C PHE A 111 -14.20 7.69 15.22
N ASN A 112 -14.36 7.56 16.54
CA ASN A 112 -15.68 7.60 17.17
C ASN A 112 -16.31 8.98 17.19
N GLN A 113 -15.52 10.05 17.16
CA GLN A 113 -16.00 11.44 17.07
C GLN A 113 -16.51 11.80 15.66
N LEU A 114 -15.97 11.15 14.61
CA LEU A 114 -16.46 11.36 13.25
C LEU A 114 -17.91 10.87 13.11
N SER A 115 -18.78 11.74 12.60
CA SER A 115 -20.16 11.35 12.29
C SER A 115 -20.21 10.24 11.22
N ILE A 116 -21.28 9.46 11.20
CA ILE A 116 -21.48 8.39 10.22
C ILE A 116 -21.42 8.95 8.79
N ASP A 117 -21.96 10.13 8.55
CA ASP A 117 -21.97 10.74 7.23
C ASP A 117 -20.57 11.20 6.79
N LYS A 118 -19.76 11.78 7.71
CA LYS A 118 -18.35 12.08 7.44
C LYS A 118 -17.56 10.81 7.09
N LYS A 119 -17.77 9.72 7.83
CA LYS A 119 -17.12 8.42 7.56
C LYS A 119 -17.47 7.90 6.16
N ARG A 120 -18.77 7.84 5.83
CA ARG A 120 -19.24 7.39 4.51
C ARG A 120 -18.66 8.26 3.39
N LYS A 121 -18.60 9.57 3.60
CA LYS A 121 -18.04 10.51 2.62
C LYS A 121 -16.54 10.28 2.45
N LEU A 122 -15.79 10.09 3.53
CA LEU A 122 -14.36 9.79 3.48
C LEU A 122 -14.09 8.45 2.78
N ASP A 123 -14.85 7.39 3.10
CA ASP A 123 -14.72 6.08 2.45
C ASP A 123 -14.95 6.19 0.94
N SER A 124 -16.02 6.90 0.53
CA SER A 124 -16.31 7.11 -0.90
C SER A 124 -15.21 7.90 -1.60
N LEU A 125 -14.71 8.98 -0.98
CA LEU A 125 -13.64 9.80 -1.55
C LEU A 125 -12.32 9.01 -1.64
N LEU A 126 -11.96 8.23 -0.61
CA LEU A 126 -10.77 7.39 -0.62
C LEU A 126 -10.84 6.32 -1.71
N GLN A 127 -12.03 5.73 -1.93
CA GLN A 127 -12.25 4.79 -3.02
C GLN A 127 -12.07 5.47 -4.39
N ASN A 128 -12.62 6.68 -4.58
CA ASN A 128 -12.47 7.43 -5.83
C ASN A 128 -11.00 7.72 -6.14
N ILE A 129 -10.24 8.19 -5.15
CA ILE A 129 -8.81 8.49 -5.32
C ILE A 129 -7.92 7.25 -5.20
N GLN A 130 -8.49 6.05 -5.08
CA GLN A 130 -7.76 4.78 -4.97
C GLN A 130 -6.70 4.75 -3.88
N CYS A 131 -6.87 5.53 -2.80
CA CYS A 131 -5.99 5.51 -1.65
C CYS A 131 -6.51 4.53 -0.60
N SER A 132 -5.61 3.76 0.01
CA SER A 132 -5.97 2.78 1.05
C SER A 132 -6.32 3.43 2.39
N GLY A 133 -5.95 4.70 2.57
CA GLY A 133 -6.20 5.47 3.77
C GLY A 133 -5.41 6.77 3.79
N ILE A 134 -5.58 7.51 4.89
CA ILE A 134 -4.83 8.74 5.16
C ILE A 134 -4.22 8.67 6.55
N PHE A 135 -3.08 9.33 6.70
CA PHE A 135 -2.49 9.64 8.00
C PHE A 135 -2.48 11.16 8.18
N VAL A 136 -3.20 11.64 9.17
CA VAL A 136 -3.27 13.06 9.55
C VAL A 136 -2.23 13.30 10.64
N ARG A 137 -1.12 13.96 10.33
CA ARG A 137 -0.12 14.34 11.33
C ARG A 137 -0.53 15.61 12.07
N SER A 138 -1.09 16.56 11.34
CA SER A 138 -1.66 17.80 11.82
C SER A 138 -2.64 18.35 10.78
N ASN A 139 -3.36 19.44 11.10
CA ASN A 139 -4.23 20.12 10.12
C ASN A 139 -3.46 20.64 8.88
N ASP A 140 -2.16 20.77 9.03
CA ASP A 140 -1.27 21.27 7.97
C ASP A 140 -0.44 20.16 7.30
N GLU A 141 -0.61 18.88 7.69
CA GLU A 141 0.11 17.77 7.10
C GLU A 141 -0.74 16.49 7.07
N ILE A 142 -1.10 16.06 5.87
CA ILE A 142 -1.91 14.87 5.60
C ILE A 142 -1.20 14.03 4.55
N THR A 143 -0.97 12.76 4.84
CA THR A 143 -0.43 11.77 3.91
C THR A 143 -1.55 10.87 3.43
N PHE A 144 -1.66 10.66 2.11
CA PHE A 144 -2.61 9.78 1.45
C PHE A 144 -1.86 8.54 0.95
N ASN A 145 -2.18 7.39 1.51
CA ASN A 145 -1.51 6.13 1.21
C ASN A 145 -2.00 5.57 -0.14
N TYR A 146 -1.24 5.79 -1.20
CA TYR A 146 -1.63 5.41 -2.56
C TYR A 146 -1.11 4.03 -2.95
N TYR A 147 0.17 3.77 -2.76
CA TYR A 147 0.81 2.52 -3.13
C TYR A 147 1.79 2.08 -2.06
N SER A 148 1.73 0.79 -1.71
CA SER A 148 2.69 0.19 -0.78
C SER A 148 2.98 -1.23 -1.25
N TYR A 149 4.26 -1.54 -1.40
CA TYR A 149 4.73 -2.87 -1.76
C TYR A 149 6.02 -3.19 -1.01
N GLY A 150 6.11 -4.37 -0.43
CA GLY A 150 7.29 -4.74 0.31
C GLY A 150 7.25 -6.13 0.90
N GLY A 151 8.37 -6.50 1.52
CA GLY A 151 8.59 -7.76 2.21
C GLY A 151 9.35 -7.56 3.53
N ILE A 152 9.90 -8.66 4.07
CA ILE A 152 10.70 -8.57 5.29
C ILE A 152 11.99 -7.80 4.99
N GLY A 153 12.15 -6.65 5.64
CA GLY A 153 13.37 -5.85 5.56
C GLY A 153 13.49 -4.94 4.34
N TRP A 154 12.46 -4.82 3.51
CA TRP A 154 12.43 -3.87 2.40
C TRP A 154 11.00 -3.46 2.07
N GLY A 155 10.83 -2.24 1.57
CA GLY A 155 9.53 -1.73 1.18
C GLY A 155 9.61 -0.48 0.32
N VAL A 156 8.54 -0.25 -0.43
CA VAL A 156 8.31 0.94 -1.24
C VAL A 156 6.93 1.46 -0.91
N ASP A 157 6.87 2.72 -0.48
CA ASP A 157 5.63 3.44 -0.30
C ASP A 157 5.62 4.65 -1.22
N LYS A 158 4.52 4.85 -1.94
CA LYS A 158 4.26 6.06 -2.72
C LYS A 158 2.97 6.69 -2.25
N ASN A 159 3.07 7.94 -1.88
CA ASN A 159 2.00 8.68 -1.23
C ASN A 159 1.76 10.02 -1.92
N PHE A 160 0.56 10.56 -1.76
CA PHE A 160 0.33 11.99 -1.94
C PHE A 160 0.40 12.67 -0.58
N ILE A 161 1.03 13.83 -0.52
CA ILE A 161 1.15 14.61 0.71
C ILE A 161 0.59 16.01 0.47
N TYR A 162 -0.27 16.46 1.38
CA TYR A 162 -0.56 17.85 1.59
C TYR A 162 0.25 18.34 2.79
N THR A 163 1.09 19.37 2.61
CA THR A 163 1.81 19.98 3.73
C THR A 163 2.16 21.43 3.46
N LYS A 164 2.07 22.26 4.50
CA LYS A 164 2.61 23.64 4.47
C LYS A 164 4.10 23.70 4.78
N ARG A 165 4.71 22.57 5.17
CA ARG A 165 6.14 22.46 5.42
C ARG A 165 6.92 22.69 4.13
N ASN A 166 8.03 23.38 4.22
CA ASN A 166 8.97 23.51 3.11
C ASN A 166 10.02 22.41 3.18
N PHE A 167 9.96 21.45 2.27
CA PHE A 167 10.91 20.32 2.24
C PHE A 167 12.36 20.75 1.93
N ASN A 168 12.58 21.91 1.28
CA ASN A 168 13.92 22.39 1.00
C ASN A 168 14.71 22.76 2.27
N GLU A 169 14.06 22.85 3.43
CA GLU A 169 14.67 23.19 4.71
C GLU A 169 15.01 21.94 5.55
N THR A 170 14.75 20.73 5.03
CA THR A 170 14.95 19.48 5.78
C THR A 170 16.02 18.62 5.14
N SER A 171 16.97 18.13 5.95
CA SER A 171 18.10 17.32 5.49
C SER A 171 17.79 15.84 5.25
N ASP A 172 16.64 15.37 5.71
CA ASP A 172 16.22 13.96 5.69
C ASP A 172 15.36 13.59 4.49
N VAL A 173 14.99 14.60 3.68
CA VAL A 173 14.14 14.43 2.49
C VAL A 173 14.80 15.07 1.30
N GLU A 174 14.93 14.32 0.22
CA GLU A 174 15.47 14.85 -1.03
C GLU A 174 14.34 15.34 -1.94
N VAL A 175 14.40 16.62 -2.34
CA VAL A 175 13.46 17.20 -3.30
C VAL A 175 13.92 16.87 -4.72
N CYS A 176 13.12 16.08 -5.44
CA CYS A 176 13.41 15.72 -6.82
C CYS A 176 12.97 16.82 -7.80
N PRO A 177 13.82 17.15 -8.80
CA PRO A 177 13.41 17.98 -9.93
C PRO A 177 12.20 17.41 -10.67
N ALA A 178 11.45 18.28 -11.35
CA ALA A 178 10.23 17.88 -12.06
C ALA A 178 10.48 16.84 -13.16
N GLU A 179 11.64 16.93 -13.82
CA GLU A 179 12.07 16.04 -14.91
C GLU A 179 12.58 14.68 -14.46
N THR A 180 12.94 14.52 -13.19
CA THR A 180 13.49 13.26 -12.66
C THR A 180 12.37 12.33 -12.22
N ASP A 181 12.31 11.09 -12.72
CA ASP A 181 11.42 10.06 -12.19
C ASP A 181 11.98 9.50 -10.88
N MET A 182 11.20 9.57 -9.79
CA MET A 182 11.65 9.14 -8.47
C MET A 182 11.89 7.62 -8.41
N SER A 183 11.12 6.82 -9.15
CA SER A 183 11.32 5.38 -9.21
C SER A 183 12.64 5.03 -9.88
N GLU A 184 12.97 5.71 -10.98
CA GLU A 184 14.24 5.51 -11.68
C GLU A 184 15.43 5.90 -10.79
N LYS A 185 15.30 7.04 -10.08
CA LYS A 185 16.33 7.47 -9.12
C LYS A 185 16.52 6.46 -7.99
N ARG A 186 15.45 5.89 -7.46
CA ARG A 186 15.49 4.84 -6.44
C ARG A 186 16.28 3.63 -6.92
N TYR A 187 16.01 3.12 -8.13
CA TYR A 187 16.71 1.94 -8.68
C TYR A 187 18.21 2.17 -8.80
N ASN A 188 18.62 3.39 -9.09
CA ASN A 188 20.02 3.74 -9.23
C ASN A 188 20.75 3.91 -7.89
N SER A 189 20.04 4.23 -6.79
CA SER A 189 20.65 4.51 -5.49
C SER A 189 21.00 3.26 -4.68
N MET A 190 20.25 2.16 -4.83
CA MET A 190 20.36 0.93 -4.02
C MET A 190 20.39 1.15 -2.50
N LYS A 191 19.95 2.30 -2.02
CA LYS A 191 19.97 2.71 -0.60
C LYS A 191 18.58 3.15 -0.19
N ASN A 192 18.34 3.16 1.12
CA ASN A 192 17.16 3.81 1.68
C ASN A 192 17.08 5.25 1.16
N CYS A 193 15.93 5.63 0.67
CA CYS A 193 15.73 6.99 0.18
C CYS A 193 14.33 7.48 0.52
N HIS A 194 14.26 8.78 0.81
CA HIS A 194 13.03 9.50 1.01
C HIS A 194 13.02 10.68 0.02
N LEU A 195 12.23 10.53 -1.02
CA LEU A 195 12.17 11.48 -2.13
C LEU A 195 10.81 12.16 -2.15
N VAL A 196 10.77 13.44 -2.49
CA VAL A 196 9.53 14.17 -2.73
C VAL A 196 9.60 14.95 -4.03
N LYS A 197 8.45 15.10 -4.69
CA LYS A 197 8.29 15.91 -5.88
C LYS A 197 7.07 16.81 -5.74
N LYS A 198 7.22 18.11 -6.03
CA LYS A 198 6.16 19.08 -5.93
C LYS A 198 5.14 18.91 -7.05
N LEU A 199 3.84 18.89 -6.71
CA LEU A 199 2.71 18.87 -7.64
C LEU A 199 2.10 20.26 -7.84
N GLY A 200 2.14 21.08 -6.80
CA GLY A 200 1.52 22.42 -6.79
C GLY A 200 1.52 23.01 -5.39
N ASN A 201 0.60 23.96 -5.12
CA ASN A 201 0.51 24.62 -3.83
C ASN A 201 0.32 23.59 -2.71
N HIS A 202 1.36 23.39 -1.88
CA HIS A 202 1.35 22.51 -0.71
C HIS A 202 1.13 21.01 -1.01
N TRP A 203 1.05 20.59 -2.27
CA TRP A 203 0.89 19.20 -2.67
C TRP A 203 2.18 18.62 -3.22
N TYR A 204 2.46 17.38 -2.83
CA TYR A 204 3.65 16.63 -3.22
C TYR A 204 3.28 15.16 -3.47
N ILE A 205 4.06 14.49 -4.28
CA ILE A 205 4.20 13.03 -4.25
C ILE A 205 5.45 12.69 -3.46
N GLU A 206 5.36 11.59 -2.71
CA GLU A 206 6.43 11.06 -1.87
C GLU A 206 6.76 9.65 -2.31
N LEU A 207 8.03 9.31 -2.30
CA LEU A 207 8.53 7.96 -2.40
C LEU A 207 9.41 7.67 -1.19
N ASN A 208 9.00 6.68 -0.42
CA ASN A 208 9.78 6.10 0.66
C ASN A 208 10.24 4.71 0.23
N TYR A 209 11.55 4.47 0.31
CA TYR A 209 12.14 3.18 0.05
C TYR A 209 13.05 2.79 1.21
N ASP A 210 12.73 1.68 1.86
CA ASP A 210 13.52 1.04 2.91
C ASP A 210 14.05 -0.30 2.41
N ARG A 211 15.33 -0.59 2.68
CA ARG A 211 15.99 -1.83 2.33
C ARG A 211 16.57 -2.53 3.55
#